data_cd3d702bbaea3cac02006a51fea1ff87
#
_entry.id   cd3d702bbaea3cac02006a51fea1ff87
#
_cell.length_a   1.000
_cell.length_b   1.000
_cell.length_c   1.000
_cell.angle_alpha   90.00
_cell.angle_beta   90.00
_cell.angle_gamma   90.00
#
_symmetry.space_group_name_H-M   'P 1'
#
loop_
_entity.id
_entity.type
_entity.pdbx_description
1 polymer ?
#
loop_
_entity_poly.entity_id
_entity_poly.type
_entity_poly.pdbx_seq_one_letter_code
_entity_poly.pdbx_strand_id
1 'polypeptide(L)'
;MATTRTVIVLAAGSGSRFAADSHKLAAPFSGGRSVLEATLGQAIASHLHVVVVTTEPFADLARQSVAARDVVVMPEVGHHGSAAVGMGHSISAGVAVRPHAAGWLVLPGDMPLVQPSTLVAVARLLDDHAVVYAQHRGKRGHPVGFAPELYSELLALGGDEGARRLVARYPAFGVELDDPGILIDIDTTDDLESARREAAAEVSTVGSGPVGAALPR
;
A
#
# COMPACT_ATOMS: atom_id res chain seq x y z
N MET A 1 14.02 12.09 18.77
CA MET A 1 13.87 11.85 17.33
C MET A 1 12.38 11.89 17.01
N ALA A 2 11.94 12.64 16.00
CA ALA A 2 10.53 12.62 15.62
C ALA A 2 10.19 11.19 15.16
N THR A 3 9.22 10.60 15.82
CA THR A 3 8.73 9.24 15.46
C THR A 3 7.94 9.36 14.16
N THR A 4 8.46 8.77 13.09
CA THR A 4 7.85 8.86 11.75
C THR A 4 6.80 7.74 11.60
N ARG A 5 5.70 8.03 10.93
CA ARG A 5 4.69 7.02 10.56
C ARG A 5 5.23 6.12 9.46
N THR A 6 4.79 4.88 9.46
CA THR A 6 5.31 3.83 8.58
C THR A 6 4.22 3.30 7.66
N VAL A 7 4.48 3.27 6.36
CA VAL A 7 3.67 2.56 5.37
C VAL A 7 4.16 1.12 5.30
N ILE A 8 3.26 0.16 5.53
CA ILE A 8 3.50 -1.27 5.37
C ILE A 8 2.88 -1.70 4.04
N VAL A 9 3.73 -1.97 3.05
CA VAL A 9 3.30 -2.48 1.75
C VAL A 9 3.20 -4.00 1.81
N LEU A 10 1.99 -4.55 1.63
CA LEU A 10 1.74 -5.98 1.68
C LEU A 10 1.87 -6.62 0.30
N ALA A 11 2.94 -7.35 0.07
CA ALA A 11 3.29 -7.99 -1.18
C ALA A 11 3.53 -9.51 -1.05
N ALA A 12 2.94 -10.16 -0.01
CA ALA A 12 3.11 -11.58 0.28
C ALA A 12 1.90 -12.45 -0.12
N GLY A 13 0.93 -11.88 -0.85
CA GLY A 13 -0.23 -12.63 -1.36
C GLY A 13 0.12 -13.53 -2.54
N SER A 14 -0.60 -14.66 -2.70
CA SER A 14 -0.35 -15.65 -3.75
C SER A 14 -0.70 -15.20 -5.17
N GLY A 15 -1.47 -14.13 -5.34
CA GLY A 15 -1.93 -13.68 -6.66
C GLY A 15 -2.79 -14.69 -7.43
N SER A 16 -3.42 -15.65 -6.76
CA SER A 16 -4.05 -16.86 -7.35
C SER A 16 -5.20 -16.60 -8.34
N ARG A 17 -5.76 -15.38 -8.35
CA ARG A 17 -6.83 -14.97 -9.29
C ARG A 17 -6.30 -14.36 -10.59
N PHE A 18 -5.03 -14.10 -10.67
CA PHE A 18 -4.41 -13.49 -11.85
C PHE A 18 -4.12 -14.56 -12.91
N ALA A 19 -4.87 -14.55 -14.00
CA ALA A 19 -4.82 -15.56 -15.07
C ALA A 19 -3.72 -15.25 -16.11
N ALA A 20 -2.47 -15.09 -15.69
CA ALA A 20 -1.33 -14.85 -16.57
C ALA A 20 -0.18 -15.80 -16.22
N ASP A 21 0.78 -15.96 -17.13
CA ASP A 21 1.99 -16.78 -16.91
C ASP A 21 2.92 -16.22 -15.82
N SER A 22 2.63 -15.00 -15.32
CA SER A 22 3.42 -14.32 -14.29
C SER A 22 2.54 -13.85 -13.12
N HIS A 23 3.15 -13.71 -11.95
CA HIS A 23 2.47 -13.18 -10.76
C HIS A 23 2.04 -11.71 -10.98
N LYS A 24 0.83 -11.32 -10.53
CA LYS A 24 0.27 -9.98 -10.72
C LYS A 24 1.21 -8.84 -10.32
N LEU A 25 1.98 -9.00 -9.23
CA LEU A 25 2.93 -7.99 -8.75
C LEU A 25 4.12 -7.78 -9.68
N ALA A 26 4.50 -8.81 -10.45
CA ALA A 26 5.56 -8.74 -11.47
C ALA A 26 5.05 -8.22 -12.82
N ALA A 27 3.72 -8.16 -13.02
CA ALA A 27 3.15 -7.76 -14.29
C ALA A 27 3.61 -6.33 -14.66
N PRO A 28 4.03 -6.09 -15.92
CA PRO A 28 4.40 -4.75 -16.38
C PRO A 28 3.23 -3.79 -16.19
N PHE A 29 3.47 -2.58 -15.65
CA PHE A 29 2.43 -1.61 -15.39
C PHE A 29 2.61 -0.32 -16.20
N SER A 30 3.48 0.58 -15.77
CA SER A 30 3.68 1.89 -16.39
C SER A 30 5.13 2.35 -16.30
N GLY A 31 5.64 3.00 -17.35
CA GLY A 31 6.99 3.55 -17.37
C GLY A 31 8.10 2.51 -17.19
N GLY A 32 7.90 1.28 -17.66
CA GLY A 32 8.84 0.18 -17.53
C GLY A 32 8.88 -0.48 -16.15
N ARG A 33 8.01 -0.07 -15.21
CA ARG A 33 7.88 -0.62 -13.86
C ARG A 33 6.80 -1.70 -13.80
N SER A 34 6.99 -2.69 -12.93
CA SER A 34 5.95 -3.63 -12.54
C SER A 34 4.89 -2.98 -11.63
N VAL A 35 3.80 -3.70 -11.36
CA VAL A 35 2.75 -3.29 -10.42
C VAL A 35 3.34 -2.98 -9.04
N LEU A 36 4.17 -3.89 -8.50
CA LEU A 36 4.78 -3.68 -7.19
C LEU A 36 5.75 -2.50 -7.17
N GLU A 37 6.59 -2.34 -8.20
CA GLU A 37 7.52 -1.20 -8.29
C GLU A 37 6.77 0.13 -8.38
N ALA A 38 5.64 0.17 -9.07
CA ALA A 38 4.80 1.37 -9.12
C ALA A 38 4.19 1.69 -7.75
N THR A 39 3.62 0.69 -7.05
CA THR A 39 3.08 0.87 -5.69
C THR A 39 4.16 1.32 -4.70
N LEU A 40 5.35 0.70 -4.75
CA LEU A 40 6.49 1.11 -3.91
C LEU A 40 6.93 2.54 -4.25
N GLY A 41 6.94 2.91 -5.52
CA GLY A 41 7.23 4.27 -5.96
C GLY A 41 6.29 5.31 -5.33
N GLN A 42 4.99 5.05 -5.29
CA GLN A 42 4.01 5.92 -4.63
C GLN A 42 4.24 6.00 -3.11
N ALA A 43 4.48 4.85 -2.47
CA ALA A 43 4.76 4.81 -1.04
C ALA A 43 6.02 5.61 -0.67
N ILE A 44 7.11 5.47 -1.44
CA ILE A 44 8.37 6.19 -1.23
C ILE A 44 8.20 7.70 -1.50
N ALA A 45 7.44 8.07 -2.53
CA ALA A 45 7.16 9.47 -2.86
C ALA A 45 6.34 10.21 -1.78
N SER A 46 5.68 9.48 -0.87
CA SER A 46 5.02 10.08 0.31
C SER A 46 5.99 10.62 1.36
N HIS A 47 7.28 10.28 1.27
CA HIS A 47 8.33 10.56 2.26
C HIS A 47 8.05 10.00 3.67
N LEU A 48 7.08 9.10 3.81
CA LEU A 48 6.89 8.29 5.02
C LEU A 48 7.91 7.15 5.04
N HIS A 49 8.10 6.55 6.22
CA HIS A 49 8.92 5.34 6.28
C HIS A 49 8.21 4.18 5.59
N VAL A 50 8.91 3.38 4.80
CA VAL A 50 8.30 2.25 4.06
C VAL A 50 8.91 0.93 4.53
N VAL A 51 8.06 -0.01 4.92
CA VAL A 51 8.38 -1.42 5.16
C VAL A 51 7.65 -2.26 4.14
N VAL A 52 8.35 -3.22 3.54
CA VAL A 52 7.78 -4.14 2.54
C VAL A 52 7.69 -5.54 3.13
N VAL A 53 6.50 -6.11 3.16
CA VAL A 53 6.28 -7.51 3.55
C VAL A 53 6.01 -8.31 2.29
N THR A 54 6.90 -9.24 1.95
CA THR A 54 6.89 -9.92 0.66
C THR A 54 7.24 -11.40 0.81
N THR A 55 7.29 -12.13 -0.30
CA THR A 55 7.82 -13.50 -0.39
C THR A 55 9.15 -13.51 -1.16
N GLU A 56 9.89 -14.63 -1.12
CA GLU A 56 11.23 -14.73 -1.72
C GLU A 56 11.30 -14.27 -3.18
N PRO A 57 10.35 -14.59 -4.09
CA PRO A 57 10.39 -14.14 -5.48
C PRO A 57 10.46 -12.62 -5.67
N PHE A 58 9.99 -11.83 -4.70
CA PHE A 58 9.97 -10.36 -4.78
C PHE A 58 10.95 -9.69 -3.80
N ALA A 59 11.72 -10.47 -3.05
CA ALA A 59 12.62 -9.94 -2.02
C ALA A 59 13.70 -9.03 -2.62
N ASP A 60 14.29 -9.40 -3.74
CA ASP A 60 15.33 -8.61 -4.39
C ASP A 60 14.78 -7.31 -4.99
N LEU A 61 13.60 -7.33 -5.58
CA LEU A 61 12.91 -6.13 -6.06
C LEU A 61 12.64 -5.17 -4.89
N ALA A 62 12.16 -5.70 -3.76
CA ALA A 62 11.91 -4.90 -2.57
C ALA A 62 13.22 -4.29 -2.01
N ARG A 63 14.32 -5.05 -1.96
CA ARG A 63 15.65 -4.59 -1.50
C ARG A 63 16.26 -3.51 -2.39
N GLN A 64 15.89 -3.46 -3.67
CA GLN A 64 16.29 -2.38 -4.57
C GLN A 64 15.55 -1.07 -4.28
N SER A 65 14.36 -1.15 -3.67
CA SER A 65 13.47 -0.02 -3.42
C SER A 65 13.64 0.58 -2.02
N VAL A 66 13.87 -0.25 -1.00
CA VAL A 66 14.00 0.15 0.40
C VAL A 66 15.22 -0.51 1.07
N ALA A 67 15.63 -0.03 2.23
CA ALA A 67 16.74 -0.63 2.97
C ALA A 67 16.43 -2.10 3.33
N ALA A 68 17.42 -2.97 3.28
CA ALA A 68 17.24 -4.42 3.52
C ALA A 68 16.59 -4.73 4.89
N ARG A 69 16.84 -3.91 5.92
CA ARG A 69 16.20 -4.03 7.25
C ARG A 69 14.70 -3.70 7.25
N ASP A 70 14.20 -3.11 6.19
CA ASP A 70 12.78 -2.74 6.00
C ASP A 70 12.06 -3.71 5.05
N VAL A 71 12.72 -4.82 4.67
CA VAL A 71 12.13 -5.91 3.89
C VAL A 71 11.93 -7.11 4.79
N VAL A 72 10.68 -7.56 4.90
CA VAL A 72 10.28 -8.77 5.63
C VAL A 72 9.93 -9.84 4.61
N VAL A 73 10.66 -10.94 4.60
CA VAL A 73 10.39 -12.07 3.70
C VAL A 73 9.57 -13.10 4.45
N MET A 74 8.34 -13.33 3.99
CA MET A 74 7.42 -14.32 4.53
C MET A 74 7.53 -15.64 3.76
N PRO A 75 7.26 -16.79 4.39
CA PRO A 75 7.15 -18.06 3.68
C PRO A 75 6.06 -17.99 2.61
N GLU A 76 6.29 -18.63 1.48
CA GLU A 76 5.27 -18.75 0.45
C GLU A 76 4.08 -19.59 0.95
N VAL A 77 2.86 -19.15 0.59
CA VAL A 77 1.63 -19.87 0.89
C VAL A 77 1.61 -21.18 0.09
N GLY A 78 1.52 -22.32 0.77
CA GLY A 78 1.27 -23.61 0.11
C GLY A 78 2.46 -24.56 -0.03
N HIS A 79 3.66 -24.27 0.46
CA HIS A 79 4.76 -25.20 0.53
C HIS A 79 4.81 -25.94 1.88
N HIS A 80 4.58 -27.25 1.86
CA HIS A 80 4.76 -28.22 2.98
C HIS A 80 4.02 -27.91 4.28
N GLY A 81 2.65 -27.88 4.24
CA GLY A 81 1.83 -28.01 5.45
C GLY A 81 1.90 -26.84 6.44
N SER A 82 2.53 -25.73 6.11
CA SER A 82 2.39 -24.51 6.89
C SER A 82 0.99 -23.94 6.68
N ALA A 83 0.28 -23.64 7.77
CA ALA A 83 -0.96 -22.90 7.72
C ALA A 83 -0.74 -21.65 6.83
N ALA A 84 -1.67 -21.40 5.91
CA ALA A 84 -1.59 -20.22 5.03
C ALA A 84 -1.22 -18.99 5.86
N VAL A 85 -0.11 -18.37 5.52
CA VAL A 85 0.31 -17.14 6.19
C VAL A 85 -0.62 -16.05 5.70
N GLY A 86 -1.74 -15.86 6.40
CA GLY A 86 -2.77 -14.93 6.01
C GLY A 86 -2.34 -13.46 6.16
N MET A 87 -3.17 -12.57 5.65
CA MET A 87 -2.94 -11.10 5.66
C MET A 87 -2.63 -10.57 7.06
N GLY A 88 -3.27 -11.12 8.12
CA GLY A 88 -3.02 -10.73 9.50
C GLY A 88 -1.57 -10.94 9.93
N HIS A 89 -0.96 -12.07 9.59
CA HIS A 89 0.45 -12.35 9.87
C HIS A 89 1.39 -11.39 9.12
N SER A 90 1.07 -11.06 7.86
CA SER A 90 1.86 -10.10 7.08
C SER A 90 1.83 -8.71 7.71
N ILE A 91 0.66 -8.25 8.19
CA ILE A 91 0.53 -6.98 8.90
C ILE A 91 1.35 -7.01 10.20
N SER A 92 1.19 -8.05 11.02
CA SER A 92 1.91 -8.23 12.28
C SER A 92 3.43 -8.19 12.06
N ALA A 93 3.94 -8.94 11.07
CA ALA A 93 5.35 -8.97 10.74
C ALA A 93 5.89 -7.60 10.31
N GLY A 94 5.15 -6.85 9.49
CA GLY A 94 5.53 -5.49 9.07
C GLY A 94 5.54 -4.49 10.22
N VAL A 95 4.55 -4.55 11.12
CA VAL A 95 4.46 -3.70 12.32
C VAL A 95 5.63 -3.97 13.28
N ALA A 96 6.01 -5.24 13.46
CA ALA A 96 7.11 -5.66 14.36
C ALA A 96 8.47 -5.04 13.97
N VAL A 97 8.70 -4.71 12.70
CA VAL A 97 9.96 -4.08 12.23
C VAL A 97 10.11 -2.65 12.75
N ARG A 98 9.01 -1.97 13.02
CA ARG A 98 9.01 -0.57 13.46
C ARG A 98 8.15 -0.36 14.71
N PRO A 99 8.53 -0.96 15.85
CA PRO A 99 7.70 -0.99 17.08
C PRO A 99 7.47 0.39 17.70
N HIS A 100 8.29 1.37 17.37
CA HIS A 100 8.21 2.74 17.88
C HIS A 100 7.75 3.76 16.83
N ALA A 101 7.09 3.30 15.74
CA ALA A 101 6.50 4.22 14.77
C ALA A 101 5.37 5.04 15.40
N ALA A 102 5.16 6.27 14.92
CA ALA A 102 4.03 7.11 15.32
C ALA A 102 2.70 6.67 14.67
N GLY A 103 2.62 5.44 14.19
CA GLY A 103 1.49 4.79 13.54
C GLY A 103 1.90 4.05 12.28
N TRP A 104 1.01 3.17 11.82
CA TRP A 104 1.23 2.31 10.66
C TRP A 104 0.08 2.45 9.66
N LEU A 105 0.41 2.57 8.38
CA LEU A 105 -0.53 2.54 7.27
C LEU A 105 -0.37 1.23 6.52
N VAL A 106 -1.44 0.49 6.36
CA VAL A 106 -1.46 -0.76 5.59
C VAL A 106 -1.89 -0.46 4.17
N LEU A 107 -1.02 -0.77 3.20
CA LEU A 107 -1.25 -0.59 1.77
C LEU A 107 -1.02 -1.92 1.04
N PRO A 108 -1.99 -2.49 0.32
CA PRO A 108 -1.78 -3.63 -0.58
C PRO A 108 -0.75 -3.30 -1.67
N GLY A 109 0.11 -4.26 -2.01
CA GLY A 109 1.18 -4.08 -3.00
C GLY A 109 0.71 -4.05 -4.45
N ASP A 110 -0.55 -4.30 -4.69
CA ASP A 110 -1.25 -4.32 -5.99
C ASP A 110 -2.12 -3.07 -6.25
N MET A 111 -1.86 -1.97 -5.52
CA MET A 111 -2.57 -0.70 -5.65
C MET A 111 -1.65 0.43 -6.17
N PRO A 112 -1.19 0.37 -7.42
CA PRO A 112 -0.17 1.27 -7.96
C PRO A 112 -0.66 2.70 -8.22
N LEU A 113 -1.96 2.95 -8.13
CA LEU A 113 -2.59 4.24 -8.39
C LEU A 113 -2.85 5.08 -7.13
N VAL A 114 -2.65 4.54 -5.93
CA VAL A 114 -2.80 5.30 -4.67
C VAL A 114 -1.78 6.43 -4.63
N GLN A 115 -2.26 7.67 -4.48
CA GLN A 115 -1.40 8.86 -4.52
C GLN A 115 -0.57 9.02 -3.24
N PRO A 116 0.66 9.56 -3.32
CA PRO A 116 1.48 9.89 -2.15
C PRO A 116 0.80 10.84 -1.17
N SER A 117 0.04 11.83 -1.69
CA SER A 117 -0.75 12.78 -0.90
C SER A 117 -1.81 12.09 -0.04
N THR A 118 -2.43 11.03 -0.54
CA THR A 118 -3.38 10.19 0.19
C THR A 118 -2.73 9.50 1.39
N LEU A 119 -1.54 8.93 1.21
CA LEU A 119 -0.77 8.33 2.31
C LEU A 119 -0.46 9.36 3.40
N VAL A 120 -0.04 10.56 3.00
CA VAL A 120 0.24 11.67 3.94
C VAL A 120 -1.02 12.13 4.65
N ALA A 121 -2.15 12.25 3.95
CA ALA A 121 -3.43 12.68 4.55
C ALA A 121 -3.90 11.69 5.63
N VAL A 122 -3.92 10.39 5.33
CA VAL A 122 -4.26 9.34 6.32
C VAL A 122 -3.28 9.35 7.49
N ALA A 123 -1.97 9.47 7.21
CA ALA A 123 -0.94 9.50 8.25
C ALA A 123 -1.16 10.63 9.26
N ARG A 124 -1.48 11.84 8.81
CA ARG A 124 -1.69 13.01 9.67
C ARG A 124 -2.84 12.84 10.65
N LEU A 125 -3.92 12.21 10.24
CA LEU A 125 -5.12 12.02 11.05
C LEU A 125 -4.95 10.97 12.17
N LEU A 126 -3.86 10.20 12.18
CA LEU A 126 -3.53 9.28 13.26
C LEU A 126 -3.10 9.97 14.56
N ASP A 127 -2.96 11.30 14.58
CA ASP A 127 -2.78 12.07 15.82
C ASP A 127 -4.08 12.17 16.62
N ASP A 128 -5.23 12.13 15.93
CA ASP A 128 -6.54 12.39 16.50
C ASP A 128 -7.45 11.14 16.50
N HIS A 129 -7.10 10.11 15.72
CA HIS A 129 -7.95 8.94 15.50
C HIS A 129 -7.16 7.63 15.60
N ALA A 130 -7.68 6.66 16.35
CA ALA A 130 -7.06 5.33 16.50
C ALA A 130 -7.00 4.55 15.18
N VAL A 131 -8.03 4.68 14.33
CA VAL A 131 -8.11 4.06 13.01
C VAL A 131 -8.57 5.09 11.99
N VAL A 132 -7.85 5.19 10.86
CA VAL A 132 -8.20 6.08 9.73
C VAL A 132 -8.17 5.26 8.44
N TYR A 133 -9.13 5.45 7.56
CA TYR A 133 -9.12 4.86 6.22
C TYR A 133 -9.35 5.92 5.14
N ALA A 134 -8.72 5.73 3.99
CA ALA A 134 -8.99 6.55 2.82
C ALA A 134 -10.40 6.25 2.28
N GLN A 135 -11.11 7.31 1.87
CA GLN A 135 -12.45 7.23 1.32
C GLN A 135 -12.54 8.09 0.05
N HIS A 136 -13.20 7.58 -0.99
CA HIS A 136 -13.49 8.32 -2.21
C HIS A 136 -14.97 8.15 -2.57
N ARG A 137 -15.71 9.27 -2.69
CA ARG A 137 -17.15 9.31 -2.97
C ARG A 137 -17.95 8.37 -2.05
N GLY A 138 -17.63 8.41 -0.74
CA GLY A 138 -18.29 7.60 0.27
C GLY A 138 -17.87 6.12 0.28
N LYS A 139 -17.01 5.65 -0.61
CA LYS A 139 -16.50 4.27 -0.65
C LYS A 139 -15.17 4.18 0.08
N ARG A 140 -15.07 3.21 1.01
CA ARG A 140 -13.85 2.92 1.75
C ARG A 140 -12.82 2.24 0.86
N GLY A 141 -11.56 2.70 0.95
CA GLY A 141 -10.41 2.15 0.24
C GLY A 141 -9.17 2.03 1.14
N HIS A 142 -8.02 1.97 0.50
CA HIS A 142 -6.69 1.93 1.12
C HIS A 142 -5.91 3.23 0.88
N PRO A 143 -4.96 3.58 1.78
CA PRO A 143 -4.52 2.82 2.95
C PRO A 143 -5.50 2.85 4.12
N VAL A 144 -5.31 1.89 5.03
CA VAL A 144 -5.91 1.93 6.37
C VAL A 144 -4.80 2.20 7.37
N GLY A 145 -4.93 3.26 8.15
CA GLY A 145 -3.98 3.68 9.17
C GLY A 145 -4.41 3.25 10.57
N PHE A 146 -3.42 2.97 11.41
CA PHE A 146 -3.56 2.56 12.82
C PHE A 146 -2.62 3.39 13.67
N ALA A 147 -3.13 3.99 14.74
CA ALA A 147 -2.36 4.79 15.68
C ALA A 147 -1.48 3.91 16.59
N PRO A 148 -0.45 4.48 17.23
CA PRO A 148 0.55 3.71 17.97
C PRO A 148 0.00 2.92 19.16
N GLU A 149 -1.11 3.34 19.76
CA GLU A 149 -1.77 2.61 20.84
C GLU A 149 -2.28 1.23 20.43
N LEU A 150 -2.49 0.98 19.13
CA LEU A 150 -2.96 -0.30 18.59
C LEU A 150 -1.82 -1.29 18.30
N TYR A 151 -0.58 -0.99 18.71
CA TYR A 151 0.59 -1.83 18.45
C TYR A 151 0.39 -3.29 18.88
N SER A 152 -0.07 -3.51 20.11
CA SER A 152 -0.24 -4.86 20.67
C SER A 152 -1.32 -5.66 19.92
N GLU A 153 -2.39 -5.01 19.53
CA GLU A 153 -3.47 -5.63 18.74
C GLU A 153 -3.01 -5.97 17.32
N LEU A 154 -2.21 -5.08 16.71
CA LEU A 154 -1.63 -5.34 15.39
C LEU A 154 -0.65 -6.50 15.42
N LEU A 155 0.16 -6.64 16.47
CA LEU A 155 1.04 -7.79 16.67
C LEU A 155 0.29 -9.10 16.88
N ALA A 156 -0.90 -9.05 17.48
CA ALA A 156 -1.73 -10.22 17.72
C ALA A 156 -2.55 -10.67 16.48
N LEU A 157 -2.46 -9.95 15.36
CA LEU A 157 -3.15 -10.32 14.14
C LEU A 157 -2.61 -11.62 13.56
N GLY A 158 -3.53 -12.46 13.09
CA GLY A 158 -3.25 -13.72 12.42
C GLY A 158 -4.36 -14.08 11.43
N GLY A 159 -4.17 -15.16 10.66
CA GLY A 159 -5.14 -15.63 9.67
C GLY A 159 -5.41 -14.66 8.52
N ASP A 160 -6.47 -14.93 7.76
CA ASP A 160 -6.77 -14.25 6.49
C ASP A 160 -7.61 -12.99 6.64
N GLU A 161 -8.22 -12.74 7.80
CA GLU A 161 -9.12 -11.60 8.00
C GLU A 161 -8.39 -10.24 8.04
N GLY A 162 -7.08 -10.25 8.11
CA GLY A 162 -6.26 -9.03 8.20
C GLY A 162 -6.65 -8.19 9.42
N ALA A 163 -6.73 -6.87 9.23
CA ALA A 163 -7.09 -5.93 10.30
C ALA A 163 -8.61 -5.63 10.37
N ARG A 164 -9.48 -6.34 9.63
CA ARG A 164 -10.94 -6.05 9.59
C ARG A 164 -11.57 -6.04 10.97
N ARG A 165 -11.17 -6.95 11.88
CA ARG A 165 -11.68 -7.00 13.26
C ARG A 165 -11.30 -5.76 14.07
N LEU A 166 -10.09 -5.22 13.90
CA LEU A 166 -9.67 -3.98 14.55
C LEU A 166 -10.48 -2.79 14.04
N VAL A 167 -10.63 -2.68 12.72
CA VAL A 167 -11.44 -1.61 12.10
C VAL A 167 -12.90 -1.67 12.56
N ALA A 168 -13.44 -2.85 12.83
CA ALA A 168 -14.80 -3.00 13.35
C ALA A 168 -14.93 -2.70 14.86
N ARG A 169 -13.83 -2.88 15.63
CA ARG A 169 -13.81 -2.73 17.08
C ARG A 169 -13.60 -1.28 17.53
N TYR A 170 -12.80 -0.51 16.79
CA TYR A 170 -12.46 0.86 17.11
C TYR A 170 -13.24 1.87 16.28
N PRO A 171 -13.55 3.07 16.81
CA PRO A 171 -14.08 4.16 16.00
C PRO A 171 -13.10 4.44 14.85
N ALA A 172 -13.55 4.20 13.62
CA ALA A 172 -12.73 4.40 12.44
C ALA A 172 -13.18 5.66 11.70
N PHE A 173 -12.24 6.56 11.43
CA PHE A 173 -12.48 7.81 10.71
C PHE A 173 -12.20 7.62 9.21
N GLY A 174 -13.19 7.97 8.37
CA GLY A 174 -13.03 7.99 6.91
C GLY A 174 -12.60 9.37 6.44
N VAL A 175 -11.44 9.49 5.83
CA VAL A 175 -11.01 10.74 5.20
C VAL A 175 -11.40 10.75 3.73
N GLU A 176 -12.28 11.68 3.35
CA GLU A 176 -12.72 11.83 1.95
C GLU A 176 -11.61 12.49 1.14
N LEU A 177 -11.19 11.83 0.05
CA LEU A 177 -10.07 12.23 -0.79
C LEU A 177 -10.46 12.14 -2.27
N ASP A 178 -9.95 13.05 -3.08
CA ASP A 178 -10.10 12.98 -4.53
C ASP A 178 -8.99 12.10 -5.15
N ASP A 179 -9.02 10.83 -4.79
CA ASP A 179 -8.09 9.81 -5.24
C ASP A 179 -8.86 8.51 -5.54
N PRO A 180 -9.31 8.29 -6.78
CA PRO A 180 -9.98 7.05 -7.18
C PRO A 180 -9.08 5.82 -7.04
N GLY A 181 -7.75 5.98 -7.12
CA GLY A 181 -6.77 4.90 -6.98
C GLY A 181 -6.86 4.11 -5.69
N ILE A 182 -7.44 4.70 -4.63
CA ILE A 182 -7.65 4.01 -3.33
C ILE A 182 -8.64 2.83 -3.40
N LEU A 183 -9.41 2.75 -4.48
CA LEU A 183 -10.43 1.71 -4.71
C LEU A 183 -9.99 0.68 -5.76
N ILE A 184 -8.79 0.83 -6.34
CA ILE A 184 -8.35 0.06 -7.49
C ILE A 184 -7.20 -0.85 -7.07
N ASP A 185 -7.52 -2.12 -6.84
CA ASP A 185 -6.58 -3.23 -6.69
C ASP A 185 -6.53 -4.05 -7.98
N ILE A 186 -5.36 -4.57 -8.31
CA ILE A 186 -5.16 -5.38 -9.51
C ILE A 186 -5.27 -6.85 -9.13
N ASP A 187 -6.43 -7.46 -9.42
CA ASP A 187 -6.69 -8.88 -9.18
C ASP A 187 -6.72 -9.69 -10.47
N THR A 188 -7.09 -9.07 -11.59
CA THR A 188 -7.23 -9.70 -12.91
C THR A 188 -6.43 -8.95 -13.99
N THR A 189 -6.32 -9.56 -15.17
CA THR A 189 -5.73 -8.91 -16.35
C THR A 189 -6.53 -7.71 -16.82
N ASP A 190 -7.85 -7.75 -16.69
CA ASP A 190 -8.74 -6.63 -17.06
C ASP A 190 -8.56 -5.44 -16.11
N ASP A 191 -8.37 -5.69 -14.79
CA ASP A 191 -8.03 -4.65 -13.83
C ASP A 191 -6.70 -3.98 -14.19
N LEU A 192 -5.70 -4.79 -14.56
CA LEU A 192 -4.39 -4.30 -14.98
C LEU A 192 -4.49 -3.38 -16.19
N GLU A 193 -5.25 -3.77 -17.21
CA GLU A 193 -5.44 -2.94 -18.41
C GLU A 193 -6.19 -1.65 -18.10
N SER A 194 -7.18 -1.71 -17.22
CA SER A 194 -7.94 -0.53 -16.77
C SER A 194 -7.04 0.43 -16.00
N ALA A 195 -6.29 -0.07 -15.05
CA ALA A 195 -5.34 0.73 -14.25
C ALA A 195 -4.23 1.36 -15.11
N ARG A 196 -3.76 0.67 -16.17
CA ARG A 196 -2.79 1.23 -17.14
C ARG A 196 -3.37 2.43 -17.90
N ARG A 197 -4.66 2.35 -18.30
CA ARG A 197 -5.33 3.46 -18.99
C ARG A 197 -5.47 4.68 -18.09
N GLU A 198 -5.80 4.49 -16.81
CA GLU A 198 -5.89 5.56 -15.82
C GLU A 198 -4.53 6.22 -15.59
N ALA A 199 -3.49 5.44 -15.37
CA ALA A 199 -2.12 5.96 -15.22
C ALA A 199 -1.66 6.79 -16.43
N ALA A 200 -2.00 6.37 -17.65
CA ALA A 200 -1.67 7.10 -18.88
C ALA A 200 -2.44 8.43 -19.00
N ALA A 201 -3.70 8.47 -18.55
CA ALA A 201 -4.51 9.68 -18.56
C ALA A 201 -3.98 10.74 -17.56
N GLU A 202 -3.55 10.34 -16.39
CA GLU A 202 -2.95 11.24 -15.39
C GLU A 202 -1.66 11.91 -15.92
N VAL A 203 -0.78 11.16 -16.56
CA VAL A 203 0.46 11.70 -17.17
C VAL A 203 0.13 12.74 -18.24
N SER A 204 -0.93 12.54 -19.03
CA SER A 204 -1.33 13.44 -20.11
C SER A 204 -1.91 14.77 -19.58
N THR A 205 -2.58 14.75 -18.42
CA THR A 205 -3.15 15.97 -17.80
C THR A 205 -2.10 16.85 -17.14
N VAL A 206 -1.06 16.28 -16.59
CA VAL A 206 0.07 17.03 -15.96
C VAL A 206 0.95 17.71 -17.02
N GLY A 207 1.04 17.17 -18.25
CA GLY A 207 1.82 17.73 -19.36
C GLY A 207 1.18 18.94 -20.08
N SER A 208 -0.09 19.25 -19.85
CA SER A 208 -0.86 20.29 -20.55
C SER A 208 -1.06 21.59 -19.75
N GLY A 209 -0.21 21.88 -18.76
CA GLY A 209 -0.20 23.17 -18.06
C GLY A 209 0.13 24.33 -19.02
N PRO A 210 -0.50 25.54 -18.88
CA PRO A 210 -0.38 26.62 -19.84
C PRO A 210 1.06 27.13 -19.94
N VAL A 211 1.64 26.96 -21.14
CA VAL A 211 2.88 27.63 -21.53
C VAL A 211 2.64 29.14 -21.56
N GLY A 212 3.29 29.82 -20.65
CA GLY A 212 3.60 31.24 -20.62
C GLY A 212 2.70 32.23 -21.37
N ALA A 213 1.88 32.97 -20.62
CA ALA A 213 1.44 34.28 -21.08
C ALA A 213 2.65 35.23 -21.14
N ALA A 214 3.10 35.57 -22.33
CA ALA A 214 4.10 36.60 -22.55
C ALA A 214 3.56 37.95 -22.04
N LEU A 215 4.30 38.61 -21.15
CA LEU A 215 4.06 39.99 -20.75
C LEU A 215 4.25 40.93 -21.98
N PRO A 216 3.32 41.81 -22.28
CA PRO A 216 3.58 42.90 -23.25
C PRO A 216 4.52 43.94 -22.65
N ARG A 217 5.40 44.46 -23.51
CA ARG A 217 6.33 45.56 -23.20
C ARG A 217 5.59 46.88 -22.95
#